data_bdece8196a78214c59deb79e15c2d9c1
#
_entry.id   bdece8196a78214c59deb79e15c2d9c1
#
_cell.length_a   1.000
_cell.length_b   1.000
_cell.length_c   1.000
_cell.angle_alpha   90.00
_cell.angle_beta   90.00
_cell.angle_gamma   90.00
#
_symmetry.space_group_name_H-M   'P 1'
#
loop_
_entity.id
_entity.type
_entity.pdbx_description
1 polymer ?
#
loop_
_entity_poly.entity_id
_entity_poly.type
_entity_poly.pdbx_seq_one_letter_code
_entity_poly.pdbx_strand_id
1 'polypeptide(L)'
;MPRPNVVLMLMDNLGYGDLACYGSKLHRTPNVDRLAVEGVRLTSYYSCSGVCTPSRASLLTGCYPRRVNLHVSDRGGAVLQPVARKGLHPDEVTIARMLKAAGYVTMCIGKWHLGDQPPFLPTRHGFDSFFGVPYSEDMT
;
A
#
# COMPACT_ATOMS: atom_id res chain seq x y z
N MET A 1 -11.17 19.42 18.37
CA MET A 1 -11.23 19.59 16.90
C MET A 1 -11.79 18.32 16.29
N PRO A 2 -12.64 18.39 15.27
CA PRO A 2 -13.12 17.20 14.59
C PRO A 2 -11.92 16.45 13.96
N ARG A 3 -11.95 15.13 13.99
CA ARG A 3 -10.90 14.30 13.39
C ARG A 3 -11.02 14.33 11.87
N PRO A 4 -9.95 14.57 11.10
CA PRO A 4 -10.02 14.56 9.65
C PRO A 4 -10.23 13.14 9.12
N ASN A 5 -10.91 13.01 7.99
CA ASN A 5 -10.88 11.77 7.21
C ASN A 5 -9.51 11.60 6.55
N VAL A 6 -9.08 10.36 6.40
CA VAL A 6 -7.78 10.01 5.79
C VAL A 6 -8.04 9.15 4.55
N VAL A 7 -7.57 9.62 3.39
CA VAL A 7 -7.59 8.86 2.13
C VAL A 7 -6.15 8.66 1.69
N LEU A 8 -5.70 7.40 1.65
CA LEU A 8 -4.38 7.00 1.17
C LEU A 8 -4.53 6.35 -0.20
N MET A 9 -4.04 7.01 -1.25
CA MET A 9 -4.03 6.48 -2.62
C MET A 9 -2.63 6.03 -2.98
N LEU A 10 -2.45 4.72 -3.17
CA LEU A 10 -1.19 4.13 -3.62
C LEU A 10 -1.35 3.71 -5.08
N MET A 11 -0.60 4.36 -5.96
CA MET A 11 -0.53 4.00 -7.38
C MET A 11 0.53 2.91 -7.57
N ASP A 12 0.16 1.83 -8.23
CA ASP A 12 1.09 0.78 -8.61
C ASP A 12 1.88 1.19 -9.86
N ASN A 13 3.19 0.97 -9.86
CA ASN A 13 4.10 1.27 -10.96
C ASN A 13 4.11 2.74 -11.45
N LEU A 14 3.74 3.70 -10.61
CA LEU A 14 3.77 5.11 -10.93
C LEU A 14 5.06 5.75 -10.40
N GLY A 15 5.80 6.39 -11.28
CA GLY A 15 7.00 7.15 -10.95
C GLY A 15 6.80 8.66 -11.03
N TYR A 16 7.82 9.42 -10.61
CA TYR A 16 7.81 10.88 -10.71
C TYR A 16 7.59 11.38 -12.15
N GLY A 17 8.21 10.70 -13.14
CA GLY A 17 8.09 11.05 -14.54
C GLY A 17 6.70 10.87 -15.15
N ASP A 18 5.77 10.26 -14.45
CA ASP A 18 4.41 9.99 -14.92
C ASP A 18 3.42 11.10 -14.58
N LEU A 19 3.79 12.00 -13.66
CA LEU A 19 2.91 13.08 -13.19
C LEU A 19 3.35 14.44 -13.74
N ALA A 20 2.39 15.25 -14.25
CA ALA A 20 2.69 16.56 -14.80
C ALA A 20 3.24 17.55 -13.75
N CYS A 21 2.76 17.49 -12.50
CA CYS A 21 3.30 18.28 -11.40
C CYS A 21 4.76 17.97 -11.05
N TYR A 22 5.32 16.87 -11.53
CA TYR A 22 6.73 16.51 -11.44
C TYR A 22 7.48 16.64 -12.78
N GLY A 23 6.84 17.22 -13.82
CA GLY A 23 7.46 17.54 -15.09
C GLY A 23 7.18 16.57 -16.22
N SER A 24 6.25 15.63 -16.07
CA SER A 24 5.83 14.78 -17.20
C SER A 24 5.28 15.63 -18.34
N LYS A 25 5.76 15.35 -19.55
CA LYS A 25 5.25 15.96 -20.79
C LYS A 25 4.34 15.01 -21.57
N LEU A 26 4.27 13.74 -21.14
CA LEU A 26 3.51 12.68 -21.80
C LEU A 26 2.10 12.56 -21.22
N HIS A 27 1.96 12.72 -19.91
CA HIS A 27 0.71 12.52 -19.22
C HIS A 27 0.12 13.84 -18.71
N ARG A 28 -1.20 13.93 -18.80
CA ARG A 28 -1.98 15.05 -18.24
C ARG A 28 -2.66 14.57 -16.97
N THR A 29 -2.30 15.15 -15.82
CA THR A 29 -2.76 14.73 -14.50
C THR A 29 -3.41 15.87 -13.71
N PRO A 30 -4.45 16.55 -14.26
CA PRO A 30 -4.92 17.84 -13.74
C PRO A 30 -5.44 17.76 -12.30
N ASN A 31 -6.06 16.65 -11.89
CA ASN A 31 -6.56 16.49 -10.52
C ASN A 31 -5.43 16.25 -9.51
N VAL A 32 -4.40 15.48 -9.88
CA VAL A 32 -3.22 15.28 -9.05
C VAL A 32 -2.38 16.56 -8.98
N ASP A 33 -2.27 17.27 -10.10
CA ASP A 33 -1.57 18.56 -10.18
C ASP A 33 -2.23 19.60 -9.25
N ARG A 34 -3.56 19.63 -9.20
CA ARG A 34 -4.31 20.48 -8.28
C ARG A 34 -4.01 20.12 -6.82
N LEU A 35 -4.01 18.83 -6.45
CA LEU A 35 -3.61 18.40 -5.12
C LEU A 35 -2.18 18.82 -4.77
N ALA A 36 -1.27 18.80 -5.73
CA ALA A 36 0.12 19.23 -5.54
C ALA A 36 0.25 20.74 -5.29
N VAL A 37 -0.67 21.55 -5.85
CA VAL A 37 -0.70 23.01 -5.65
C VAL A 37 -1.40 23.37 -4.33
N GLU A 38 -2.48 22.67 -3.99
CA GLU A 38 -3.28 22.93 -2.79
C GLU A 38 -2.68 22.35 -1.51
N GLY A 39 -1.77 21.37 -1.64
CA GLY A 39 -1.17 20.64 -0.52
C GLY A 39 0.34 20.69 -0.48
N VAL A 40 0.96 19.59 -0.10
CA VAL A 40 2.41 19.43 -0.02
C VAL A 40 2.90 18.46 -1.08
N ARG A 41 3.86 18.89 -1.87
CA ARG A 41 4.54 18.07 -2.85
C ARG A 41 5.90 17.62 -2.33
N LEU A 42 6.10 16.31 -2.19
CA LEU A 42 7.37 15.73 -1.77
C LEU A 42 8.25 15.47 -2.98
N THR A 43 9.42 16.09 -3.05
CA THR A 43 10.36 15.97 -4.19
C THR A 43 11.40 14.88 -4.02
N SER A 44 11.49 14.31 -2.83
CA SER A 44 12.47 13.26 -2.47
C SER A 44 11.82 12.16 -1.64
N TYR A 45 10.63 11.73 -2.01
CA TYR A 45 9.96 10.59 -1.41
C TYR A 45 10.33 9.31 -2.16
N TYR A 46 10.80 8.30 -1.44
CA TYR A 46 11.19 7.01 -1.99
C TYR A 46 10.44 5.88 -1.28
N SER A 47 9.96 4.91 -2.06
CA SER A 47 9.45 3.66 -1.50
C SER A 47 10.61 2.81 -0.97
N CYS A 48 10.36 1.97 0.04
CA CYS A 48 11.37 1.09 0.61
C CYS A 48 11.79 -0.06 -0.32
N SER A 49 11.09 -0.25 -1.41
CA SER A 49 11.38 -1.28 -2.42
C SER A 49 10.79 -0.89 -3.77
N GLY A 50 11.40 -1.34 -4.85
CA GLY A 50 10.92 -1.16 -6.22
C GLY A 50 9.84 -2.15 -6.67
N VAL A 51 9.38 -3.05 -5.78
CA VAL A 51 8.36 -4.07 -6.11
C VAL A 51 7.23 -4.11 -5.08
N CYS A 52 6.09 -4.68 -5.49
CA CYS A 52 4.79 -4.53 -4.85
C CYS A 52 4.75 -4.96 -3.36
N THR A 53 4.97 -6.25 -3.08
CA THR A 53 4.82 -6.81 -1.72
C THR A 53 5.65 -6.07 -0.67
N PRO A 54 6.97 -5.93 -0.82
CA PRO A 54 7.78 -5.27 0.20
C PRO A 54 7.47 -3.77 0.33
N SER A 55 7.17 -3.08 -0.77
CA SER A 55 6.77 -1.67 -0.75
C SER A 55 5.47 -1.45 0.03
N ARG A 56 4.46 -2.29 -0.24
CA ARG A 56 3.15 -2.23 0.46
C ARG A 56 3.27 -2.58 1.93
N ALA A 57 4.06 -3.59 2.27
CA ALA A 57 4.33 -3.96 3.66
C ALA A 57 4.94 -2.77 4.44
N SER A 58 5.93 -2.11 3.86
CA SER A 58 6.57 -0.95 4.48
C SER A 58 5.62 0.23 4.66
N LEU A 59 4.82 0.53 3.63
CA LEU A 59 3.85 1.64 3.70
C LEU A 59 2.84 1.43 4.83
N LEU A 60 2.32 0.20 4.97
CA LEU A 60 1.29 -0.08 5.96
C LEU A 60 1.82 -0.21 7.39
N THR A 61 3.07 -0.66 7.56
CA THR A 61 3.63 -0.95 8.89
C THR A 61 4.63 0.09 9.38
N GLY A 62 5.15 0.95 8.49
CA GLY A 62 6.27 1.84 8.80
C GLY A 62 7.59 1.11 9.01
N CYS A 63 7.67 -0.17 8.66
CA CYS A 63 8.86 -1.01 8.86
C CYS A 63 9.56 -1.34 7.55
N TYR A 64 10.87 -1.53 7.57
CA TYR A 64 11.58 -2.10 6.43
C TYR A 64 11.08 -3.53 6.12
N PRO A 65 10.98 -3.91 4.83
CA PRO A 65 10.40 -5.20 4.42
C PRO A 65 11.08 -6.41 5.04
N ARG A 66 12.38 -6.30 5.32
CA ARG A 66 13.16 -7.37 5.98
C ARG A 66 12.72 -7.58 7.43
N ARG A 67 12.33 -6.50 8.13
CA ARG A 67 11.86 -6.58 9.51
C ARG A 67 10.55 -7.35 9.63
N VAL A 68 9.63 -7.13 8.69
CA VAL A 68 8.33 -7.81 8.64
C VAL A 68 8.36 -9.10 7.78
N ASN A 69 9.58 -9.56 7.44
CA ASN A 69 9.81 -10.79 6.68
C ASN A 69 9.11 -10.84 5.31
N LEU A 70 8.91 -9.70 4.64
CA LEU A 70 8.27 -9.59 3.33
C LEU A 70 9.17 -9.01 2.23
N HIS A 71 10.50 -9.15 2.39
CA HIS A 71 11.49 -8.79 1.37
C HIS A 71 11.73 -9.89 0.33
N VAL A 72 11.32 -11.12 0.63
CA VAL A 72 11.39 -12.31 -0.24
C VAL A 72 10.14 -13.14 -0.01
N SER A 73 9.56 -13.70 -1.07
CA SER A 73 8.41 -14.60 -0.97
C SER A 73 8.81 -15.99 -0.42
N ASP A 74 7.82 -16.79 -0.12
CA ASP A 74 8.00 -18.20 0.29
C ASP A 74 8.56 -19.11 -0.84
N ARG A 75 8.53 -18.61 -2.08
CA ARG A 75 9.09 -19.29 -3.26
C ARG A 75 10.39 -18.66 -3.75
N GLY A 76 11.03 -17.79 -2.96
CA GLY A 76 12.30 -17.14 -3.30
C GLY A 76 12.19 -15.94 -4.24
N GLY A 77 10.99 -15.57 -4.70
CA GLY A 77 10.76 -14.39 -5.54
C GLY A 77 10.68 -13.10 -4.72
N ALA A 78 10.71 -11.95 -5.40
CA ALA A 78 10.64 -10.64 -4.77
C ALA A 78 9.24 -10.25 -4.27
N VAL A 79 8.19 -10.88 -4.81
CA VAL A 79 6.79 -10.64 -4.43
C VAL A 79 6.07 -11.96 -4.15
N LEU A 80 5.02 -11.90 -3.33
CA LEU A 80 4.18 -13.06 -3.05
C LEU A 80 3.44 -13.50 -4.33
N GLN A 81 3.26 -14.80 -4.46
CA GLN A 81 2.47 -15.42 -5.52
C GLN A 81 1.14 -15.92 -4.95
N PRO A 82 0.10 -16.16 -5.77
CA PRO A 82 -1.15 -16.76 -5.31
C PRO A 82 -0.91 -18.07 -4.54
N VAL A 83 -1.75 -18.29 -3.52
CA VAL A 83 -1.65 -19.43 -2.59
C VAL A 83 -0.31 -19.42 -1.82
N ALA A 84 0.14 -18.22 -1.45
CA ALA A 84 1.34 -18.06 -0.64
C ALA A 84 1.12 -18.58 0.79
N ARG A 85 2.10 -19.32 1.31
CA ARG A 85 2.12 -19.77 2.71
C ARG A 85 2.56 -18.67 3.68
N LYS A 86 2.96 -17.52 3.13
CA LYS A 86 3.53 -16.37 3.80
C LYS A 86 2.70 -15.13 3.48
N GLY A 87 2.61 -14.22 4.41
CA GLY A 87 1.94 -12.94 4.26
C GLY A 87 2.33 -12.00 5.38
N LEU A 88 1.69 -10.84 5.44
CA LEU A 88 1.86 -9.91 6.57
C LEU A 88 1.41 -10.60 7.84
N HIS A 89 2.31 -10.66 8.84
CA HIS A 89 2.01 -11.36 10.08
C HIS A 89 0.85 -10.67 10.82
N PRO A 90 -0.12 -11.42 11.38
CA PRO A 90 -1.28 -10.84 12.05
C PRO A 90 -0.95 -9.90 13.22
N ASP A 91 0.21 -10.06 13.86
CA ASP A 91 0.64 -9.22 14.97
C ASP A 91 1.26 -7.88 14.54
N GLU A 92 1.55 -7.71 13.25
CA GLU A 92 2.11 -6.45 12.76
C GLU A 92 1.09 -5.32 12.91
N VAL A 93 1.57 -4.20 13.45
CA VAL A 93 0.75 -3.00 13.61
C VAL A 93 0.74 -2.22 12.30
N THR A 94 -0.43 -2.10 11.71
CA THR A 94 -0.64 -1.33 10.48
C THR A 94 -1.24 0.05 10.78
N ILE A 95 -1.10 0.98 9.83
CA ILE A 95 -1.78 2.28 9.89
C ILE A 95 -3.30 2.13 10.07
N ALA A 96 -3.91 1.12 9.42
CA ALA A 96 -5.34 0.84 9.59
C ALA A 96 -5.69 0.41 11.01
N ARG A 97 -4.86 -0.46 11.62
CA ARG A 97 -5.05 -0.90 13.01
C ARG A 97 -4.91 0.27 13.99
N MET A 98 -3.96 1.17 13.76
CA MET A 98 -3.78 2.37 14.57
C MET A 98 -4.98 3.33 14.45
N LEU A 99 -5.44 3.58 13.23
CA LEU A 99 -6.61 4.44 12.98
C LEU A 99 -7.89 3.83 13.55
N LYS A 100 -8.08 2.53 13.41
CA LYS A 100 -9.21 1.82 14.02
C LYS A 100 -9.21 1.95 15.54
N ALA A 101 -8.07 1.79 16.20
CA ALA A 101 -7.92 1.99 17.64
C ALA A 101 -8.23 3.45 18.05
N ALA A 102 -8.02 4.40 17.14
CA ALA A 102 -8.42 5.80 17.33
C ALA A 102 -9.90 6.09 16.99
N GLY A 103 -10.70 5.06 16.68
CA GLY A 103 -12.13 5.17 16.42
C GLY A 103 -12.51 5.53 14.98
N TYR A 104 -11.61 5.30 14.02
CA TYR A 104 -11.93 5.42 12.60
C TYR A 104 -12.59 4.14 12.09
N VAL A 105 -13.50 4.29 11.13
CA VAL A 105 -13.94 3.19 10.25
C VAL A 105 -12.93 3.10 9.11
N THR A 106 -12.51 1.89 8.79
CA THR A 106 -11.37 1.64 7.90
C THR A 106 -11.76 0.73 6.73
N MET A 107 -11.35 1.09 5.53
CA MET A 107 -11.61 0.31 4.32
C MET A 107 -10.36 0.19 3.46
N CYS A 108 -10.10 -1.02 2.96
CA CYS A 108 -9.10 -1.27 1.94
C CYS A 108 -9.79 -1.52 0.60
N ILE A 109 -9.37 -0.81 -0.45
CA ILE A 109 -9.88 -0.98 -1.80
C ILE A 109 -8.72 -1.23 -2.77
N GLY A 110 -8.87 -2.23 -3.65
CA GLY A 110 -7.91 -2.55 -4.69
C GLY A 110 -6.93 -3.66 -4.33
N LYS A 111 -5.70 -3.57 -4.87
CA LYS A 111 -4.64 -4.57 -4.72
C LYS A 111 -4.09 -4.59 -3.30
N TRP A 112 -4.12 -5.77 -2.66
CA TRP A 112 -3.51 -6.02 -1.34
C TRP A 112 -2.05 -6.46 -1.42
N HIS A 113 -1.80 -7.62 -1.97
CA HIS A 113 -0.49 -8.24 -2.25
C HIS A 113 0.40 -8.48 -1.01
N LEU A 114 -0.21 -8.74 0.15
CA LEU A 114 0.47 -9.06 1.40
C LEU A 114 0.04 -10.41 2.00
N GLY A 115 -0.41 -11.31 1.13
CA GLY A 115 -0.91 -12.64 1.43
C GLY A 115 -2.40 -12.79 1.15
N ASP A 116 -2.77 -13.93 0.56
CA ASP A 116 -4.12 -14.26 0.10
C ASP A 116 -4.82 -15.30 0.96
N GLN A 117 -4.11 -15.88 1.93
CA GLN A 117 -4.70 -16.83 2.87
C GLN A 117 -5.42 -16.10 4.02
N PRO A 118 -6.43 -16.72 4.66
CA PRO A 118 -7.29 -16.07 5.65
C PRO A 118 -6.58 -15.26 6.75
N PRO A 119 -5.43 -15.72 7.32
CA PRO A 119 -4.72 -14.96 8.35
C PRO A 119 -4.11 -13.65 7.84
N PHE A 120 -3.87 -13.53 6.52
CA PHE A 120 -3.13 -12.45 5.91
C PHE A 120 -4.01 -11.42 5.20
N LEU A 121 -5.33 -11.61 5.18
CA LEU A 121 -6.26 -10.71 4.49
C LEU A 121 -6.37 -9.35 5.19
N PRO A 122 -6.72 -8.27 4.47
CA PRO A 122 -6.81 -6.91 5.02
C PRO A 122 -7.63 -6.80 6.29
N THR A 123 -8.73 -7.55 6.38
CA THR A 123 -9.62 -7.53 7.55
C THR A 123 -8.98 -8.11 8.82
N ARG A 124 -7.84 -8.78 8.72
CA ARG A 124 -7.02 -9.21 9.86
C ARG A 124 -6.00 -8.15 10.29
N HIS A 125 -5.84 -7.09 9.48
CA HIS A 125 -4.84 -6.05 9.65
C HIS A 125 -5.44 -4.67 9.94
N GLY A 126 -6.64 -4.64 10.54
CA GLY A 126 -7.26 -3.41 11.01
C GLY A 126 -8.27 -2.78 10.06
N PHE A 127 -8.45 -3.32 8.87
CA PHE A 127 -9.52 -2.88 7.97
C PHE A 127 -10.87 -3.53 8.37
N ASP A 128 -11.92 -2.72 8.45
CA ASP A 128 -13.30 -3.18 8.71
C ASP A 128 -13.89 -3.88 7.50
N SER A 129 -13.50 -3.41 6.30
CA SER A 129 -13.95 -3.97 5.03
C SER A 129 -12.84 -3.98 3.99
N PHE A 130 -12.98 -4.89 3.02
CA PHE A 130 -12.06 -5.05 1.89
C PHE A 130 -12.83 -5.30 0.62
N PHE A 131 -12.47 -4.59 -0.45
CA PHE A 131 -12.96 -4.80 -1.80
C PHE A 131 -11.79 -4.72 -2.78
N GLY A 132 -11.43 -5.83 -3.41
CA GLY A 132 -10.29 -5.85 -4.33
C GLY A 132 -9.70 -7.25 -4.51
N VAL A 133 -8.44 -7.28 -4.95
CA VAL A 133 -7.69 -8.51 -5.19
C VAL A 133 -6.61 -8.72 -4.12
N PRO A 134 -6.50 -9.93 -3.53
CA PRO A 134 -5.52 -10.18 -2.48
C PRO A 134 -4.08 -10.34 -3.00
N TYR A 135 -3.90 -10.45 -4.31
CA TYR A 135 -2.61 -10.51 -5.02
C TYR A 135 -2.59 -9.46 -6.15
N SER A 136 -1.87 -9.66 -7.24
CA SER A 136 -1.79 -8.77 -8.39
C SER A 136 -2.64 -9.27 -9.56
N GLU A 137 -3.25 -8.36 -10.32
CA GLU A 137 -4.13 -8.70 -11.47
C GLU A 137 -3.42 -9.50 -12.55
N ASP A 138 -2.11 -9.29 -12.72
CA ASP A 138 -1.26 -9.99 -13.69
C ASP A 138 -0.86 -11.41 -13.26
N MET A 139 -1.38 -11.90 -12.13
CA MET A 139 -1.10 -13.24 -11.58
C MET A 139 -2.28 -14.21 -11.69
N THR A 140 -3.29 -13.85 -12.50
CA THR A 140 -4.48 -14.70 -12.75
C THR A 140 -4.27 -15.65 -13.90
#